data_91ad43d779feed2d0eb9e745511a7ecb
#
_entry.id   91ad43d779feed2d0eb9e745511a7ecb
#
_cell.length_a   1.000
_cell.length_b   1.000
_cell.length_c   1.000
_cell.angle_alpha   90.00
_cell.angle_beta   90.00
_cell.angle_gamma   90.00
#
_symmetry.space_group_name_H-M   'P 1'
#
loop_
_entity.id
_entity.type
_entity.pdbx_description
1 polymer ?
#
loop_
_entity_poly.entity_id
_entity_poly.type
_entity_poly.pdbx_seq_one_letter_code
_entity_poly.pdbx_strand_id
1 'polypeptide(L)'
;SLDGDTGSLKSGYEFDENAVAEDAREVIYGGVLYDHFGHALVESLNRLWYVLEHPEQTAPVVFLRETDKPLCPQVADMLSLLKLNGRLIFIARPTRFAKVTVPEQSSVLTGYYTDKFLKPFDAISAIVTAKTFDRVYLSRRKFKSGIAMIGEDKLEKVFASNGWHVVYPEHLPLAEQIAYVKGAKKIACVMGSASHLALFAGKGTESVVLERTENINREQVLINQARELDWYSVDANLNYLPVGHEFSPMLLGITDSAAKFFHDHGMRFDERAVNYVSDRAVRRFCRAFFTRYSSNKYNAQINGVAPVYAKRIGLCCKTAFLSLRERLFRKQTDGDFRIFTVFGFTFRKRRKR
;
A
#
# COMPACT_ATOMS: atom_id res chain seq x y z
N SER A 1 13.75 4.79 16.57
CA SER A 1 13.85 4.26 15.21
C SER A 1 12.62 3.45 14.87
N LEU A 2 12.17 3.49 13.63
CA LEU A 2 11.11 2.63 13.14
C LEU A 2 11.64 1.20 12.96
N ASP A 3 10.81 0.20 13.26
CA ASP A 3 11.09 -1.16 12.87
C ASP A 3 10.99 -1.26 11.35
N GLY A 4 12.09 -1.60 10.67
CA GLY A 4 12.14 -1.66 9.21
C GLY A 4 11.19 -2.65 8.56
N ASP A 5 10.68 -3.63 9.32
CA ASP A 5 9.78 -4.67 8.81
C ASP A 5 8.30 -4.33 9.06
N THR A 6 7.97 -3.61 10.13
CA THR A 6 6.58 -3.33 10.52
C THR A 6 6.23 -1.85 10.48
N GLY A 7 7.22 -0.96 10.36
CA GLY A 7 7.02 0.48 10.46
C GLY A 7 6.61 0.97 11.86
N SER A 8 6.59 0.07 12.83
CA SER A 8 6.21 0.40 14.21
C SER A 8 7.35 1.05 14.97
N LEU A 9 7.04 1.98 15.86
CA LEU A 9 8.02 2.54 16.79
C LEU A 9 8.45 1.46 17.79
N LYS A 10 9.75 1.23 17.90
CA LYS A 10 10.29 0.40 18.98
C LYS A 10 10.22 1.15 20.30
N SER A 11 9.72 0.51 21.33
CA SER A 11 9.76 1.03 22.69
C SER A 11 11.19 0.91 23.26
N GLY A 12 11.51 1.74 24.26
CA GLY A 12 12.75 1.62 25.03
C GLY A 12 14.03 1.98 24.27
N TYR A 13 13.96 2.86 23.28
CA TYR A 13 15.17 3.38 22.66
C TYR A 13 15.86 4.40 23.57
N GLU A 14 17.17 4.30 23.62
CA GLU A 14 18.02 5.29 24.30
C GLU A 14 18.24 6.49 23.39
N PHE A 15 18.33 7.68 23.96
CA PHE A 15 18.66 8.90 23.26
C PHE A 15 19.60 9.74 24.14
N ASP A 16 20.43 10.56 23.49
CA ASP A 16 21.32 11.49 24.20
C ASP A 16 20.49 12.69 24.70
N GLU A 17 20.39 12.83 26.02
CA GLU A 17 19.71 13.95 26.68
C GLU A 17 20.26 15.31 26.23
N ASN A 18 21.55 15.41 25.92
CA ASN A 18 22.18 16.65 25.45
C ASN A 18 21.82 16.98 24.00
N ALA A 19 21.29 16.00 23.25
CA ALA A 19 20.86 16.18 21.85
C ALA A 19 19.35 16.51 21.73
N VAL A 20 18.63 16.63 22.86
CA VAL A 20 17.20 16.96 22.88
C VAL A 20 17.03 18.42 22.50
N ALA A 21 16.18 18.66 21.48
CA ALA A 21 15.76 20.02 21.14
C ALA A 21 14.71 20.52 22.14
N GLU A 22 14.78 21.79 22.51
CA GLU A 22 13.77 22.44 23.33
C GLU A 22 12.82 23.26 22.47
N ASP A 23 11.51 23.15 22.77
CA ASP A 23 10.46 23.93 22.11
C ASP A 23 9.44 24.37 23.18
N ALA A 24 9.29 25.66 23.37
CA ALA A 24 8.44 26.24 24.39
C ALA A 24 6.93 26.16 24.12
N ARG A 25 6.54 25.57 22.98
CA ARG A 25 5.12 25.47 22.59
C ARG A 25 4.40 24.32 23.31
N GLU A 26 3.13 24.52 23.52
CA GLU A 26 2.19 23.42 23.79
C GLU A 26 1.81 22.79 22.44
N VAL A 27 1.71 21.48 22.37
CA VAL A 27 1.43 20.75 21.13
C VAL A 27 0.46 19.60 21.34
N ILE A 28 -0.18 19.18 20.25
CA ILE A 28 -1.00 17.97 20.20
C ILE A 28 -0.21 16.89 19.44
N TYR A 29 -0.02 15.73 20.03
CA TYR A 29 0.71 14.65 19.37
C TYR A 29 -0.16 13.94 18.34
N GLY A 30 0.19 14.07 17.05
CA GLY A 30 -0.49 13.43 15.92
C GLY A 30 -0.06 12.00 15.65
N GLY A 31 1.10 11.59 16.18
CA GLY A 31 1.67 10.25 15.93
C GLY A 31 2.80 10.26 14.93
N VAL A 32 2.99 9.14 14.24
CA VAL A 32 3.95 8.99 13.14
C VAL A 32 3.25 9.33 11.82
N LEU A 33 3.86 10.18 11.02
CA LEU A 33 3.36 10.48 9.67
C LEU A 33 4.14 9.67 8.65
N TYR A 34 3.50 8.63 8.14
CA TYR A 34 4.06 7.79 7.08
C TYR A 34 3.92 8.46 5.72
N ASP A 35 4.99 8.45 4.95
CA ASP A 35 5.01 8.93 3.56
C ASP A 35 4.54 7.86 2.56
N HIS A 36 3.63 7.00 3.00
CA HIS A 36 3.00 5.94 2.23
C HIS A 36 1.49 6.03 2.37
N PHE A 37 0.79 6.19 1.24
CA PHE A 37 -0.65 6.48 1.21
C PHE A 37 -1.49 5.52 2.06
N GLY A 38 -1.27 4.20 1.94
CA GLY A 38 -2.01 3.20 2.72
C GLY A 38 -1.81 3.38 4.22
N HIS A 39 -0.56 3.47 4.68
CA HIS A 39 -0.23 3.68 6.10
C HIS A 39 -0.72 5.03 6.60
N ALA A 40 -0.66 6.07 5.77
CA ALA A 40 -1.19 7.38 6.15
C ALA A 40 -2.69 7.28 6.47
N LEU A 41 -3.47 6.56 5.66
CA LEU A 41 -4.90 6.38 5.90
C LEU A 41 -5.18 5.64 7.21
N VAL A 42 -4.50 4.52 7.46
CA VAL A 42 -4.89 3.61 8.53
C VAL A 42 -4.14 3.80 9.85
N GLU A 43 -3.03 4.57 9.83
CA GLU A 43 -2.21 4.79 11.03
C GLU A 43 -1.98 6.27 11.35
N SER A 44 -1.62 7.11 10.35
CA SER A 44 -1.20 8.48 10.65
C SER A 44 -2.35 9.39 11.06
N LEU A 45 -3.59 9.14 10.62
CA LEU A 45 -4.74 9.97 10.93
C LEU A 45 -5.46 9.57 12.22
N ASN A 46 -5.05 8.50 12.87
CA ASN A 46 -5.78 7.86 13.95
C ASN A 46 -5.89 8.65 15.28
N ARG A 47 -5.20 9.79 15.39
CA ARG A 47 -5.30 10.72 16.53
C ARG A 47 -5.95 12.06 16.17
N LEU A 48 -6.22 12.29 14.87
CA LEU A 48 -6.75 13.56 14.40
C LEU A 48 -8.23 13.77 14.75
N TRP A 49 -8.93 12.72 15.18
CA TRP A 49 -10.28 12.86 15.73
C TRP A 49 -10.34 13.91 16.85
N TYR A 50 -9.26 14.02 17.65
CA TYR A 50 -9.20 14.92 18.78
C TYR A 50 -9.30 16.39 18.35
N VAL A 51 -8.53 16.81 17.35
CA VAL A 51 -8.58 18.20 16.87
C VAL A 51 -9.89 18.53 16.14
N LEU A 52 -10.59 17.51 15.66
CA LEU A 52 -11.90 17.67 15.02
C LEU A 52 -13.04 17.79 16.03
N GLU A 53 -12.92 17.13 17.18
CA GLU A 53 -13.88 17.22 18.29
C GLU A 53 -13.61 18.40 19.22
N HIS A 54 -12.38 18.94 19.20
CA HIS A 54 -11.95 20.08 20.03
C HIS A 54 -11.47 21.25 19.17
N PRO A 55 -12.35 21.91 18.39
CA PRO A 55 -11.97 23.01 17.51
C PRO A 55 -11.41 24.23 18.25
N GLU A 56 -11.72 24.36 19.55
CA GLU A 56 -11.15 25.37 20.44
C GLU A 56 -9.66 25.16 20.73
N GLN A 57 -9.15 23.93 20.56
CA GLN A 57 -7.74 23.58 20.73
C GLN A 57 -6.96 24.01 19.50
N THR A 58 -6.27 25.15 19.60
CA THR A 58 -5.52 25.74 18.48
C THR A 58 -4.04 25.36 18.48
N ALA A 59 -3.58 24.60 19.47
CA ALA A 59 -2.19 24.16 19.54
C ALA A 59 -1.77 23.40 18.26
N PRO A 60 -0.51 23.56 17.81
CA PRO A 60 0.00 22.83 16.65
C PRO A 60 -0.06 21.32 16.84
N VAL A 61 -0.27 20.60 15.74
CA VAL A 61 -0.20 19.14 15.71
C VAL A 61 1.21 18.71 15.31
N VAL A 62 1.88 17.97 16.19
CA VAL A 62 3.23 17.47 15.95
C VAL A 62 3.20 16.04 15.48
N PHE A 63 3.89 15.77 14.39
CA PHE A 63 4.11 14.42 13.86
C PHE A 63 5.58 14.05 13.88
N LEU A 64 5.86 12.80 14.25
CA LEU A 64 7.15 12.17 14.00
C LEU A 64 7.27 11.82 12.51
N ARG A 65 8.39 12.19 11.90
CA ARG A 65 8.66 11.91 10.51
C ARG A 65 10.16 11.70 10.27
N GLU A 66 10.53 10.58 9.66
CA GLU A 66 11.94 10.20 9.46
C GLU A 66 12.66 10.92 8.30
N THR A 67 11.96 11.64 7.45
CA THR A 67 12.52 12.21 6.23
C THR A 67 12.15 13.67 6.04
N ASP A 68 13.11 14.47 5.55
CA ASP A 68 12.91 15.86 5.15
C ASP A 68 12.34 15.99 3.73
N LYS A 69 12.11 14.88 3.04
CA LYS A 69 11.50 14.90 1.70
C LYS A 69 10.07 15.46 1.78
N PRO A 70 9.57 16.12 0.74
CA PRO A 70 8.17 16.52 0.66
C PRO A 70 7.25 15.33 0.91
N LEU A 71 6.09 15.57 1.51
CA LEU A 71 5.06 14.55 1.67
C LEU A 71 4.59 14.04 0.31
N CYS A 72 4.20 12.77 0.22
CA CYS A 72 3.53 12.32 -0.99
C CYS A 72 2.24 13.15 -1.18
N PRO A 73 1.88 13.48 -2.43
CA PRO A 73 0.77 14.40 -2.71
C PRO A 73 -0.53 14.03 -1.99
N GLN A 74 -0.89 12.75 -1.96
CA GLN A 74 -2.13 12.30 -1.33
C GLN A 74 -2.14 12.52 0.19
N VAL A 75 -0.99 12.40 0.87
CA VAL A 75 -0.89 12.68 2.30
C VAL A 75 -1.00 14.17 2.57
N ALA A 76 -0.34 14.98 1.74
CA ALA A 76 -0.45 16.45 1.82
C ALA A 76 -1.89 16.91 1.58
N ASP A 77 -2.57 16.33 0.58
CA ASP A 77 -3.97 16.60 0.27
C ASP A 77 -4.89 16.27 1.46
N MET A 78 -4.71 15.10 2.11
CA MET A 78 -5.50 14.73 3.29
C MET A 78 -5.38 15.75 4.42
N LEU A 79 -4.16 16.16 4.75
CA LEU A 79 -3.92 17.16 5.81
C LEU A 79 -4.49 18.53 5.45
N SER A 80 -4.43 18.88 4.16
CA SER A 80 -5.04 20.11 3.63
C SER A 80 -6.57 20.09 3.72
N LEU A 81 -7.20 18.98 3.31
CA LEU A 81 -8.64 18.79 3.39
C LEU A 81 -9.14 18.81 4.85
N LEU A 82 -8.34 18.38 5.80
CA LEU A 82 -8.61 18.51 7.24
C LEU A 82 -8.33 19.91 7.78
N LYS A 83 -7.92 20.87 6.93
CA LYS A 83 -7.60 22.26 7.30
C LYS A 83 -6.50 22.37 8.35
N LEU A 84 -5.55 21.46 8.34
CA LEU A 84 -4.42 21.44 9.28
C LEU A 84 -3.19 22.22 8.78
N ASN A 85 -3.24 22.76 7.54
CA ASN A 85 -2.17 23.58 7.00
C ASN A 85 -1.89 24.78 7.93
N GLY A 86 -0.60 25.01 8.21
CA GLY A 86 -0.18 26.07 9.15
C GLY A 86 -0.22 25.66 10.63
N ARG A 87 -0.78 24.48 10.96
CA ARG A 87 -0.79 23.92 12.32
C ARG A 87 0.11 22.69 12.48
N LEU A 88 0.87 22.32 11.45
CA LEU A 88 1.68 21.10 11.45
C LEU A 88 3.12 21.38 11.85
N ILE A 89 3.66 20.56 12.72
CA ILE A 89 5.08 20.49 13.08
C ILE A 89 5.57 19.10 12.75
N PHE A 90 6.68 19.01 12.04
CA PHE A 90 7.35 17.71 11.77
C PHE A 90 8.65 17.66 12.54
N ILE A 91 8.85 16.60 13.30
CA ILE A 91 10.07 16.35 14.07
C ILE A 91 10.71 15.02 13.66
N ALA A 92 12.03 15.03 13.51
CA ALA A 92 12.83 13.84 13.18
C ALA A 92 13.84 13.50 14.29
N ARG A 93 13.86 14.28 15.37
CA ARG A 93 14.78 14.10 16.51
C ARG A 93 14.03 14.27 17.84
N PRO A 94 14.57 13.78 18.95
CA PRO A 94 14.00 14.01 20.27
C PRO A 94 13.82 15.50 20.53
N THR A 95 12.59 15.88 20.90
CA THR A 95 12.22 17.27 21.14
C THR A 95 11.36 17.34 22.38
N ARG A 96 11.72 18.21 23.32
CA ARG A 96 10.96 18.50 24.55
C ARG A 96 10.09 19.72 24.28
N PHE A 97 8.78 19.53 24.44
CA PHE A 97 7.80 20.62 24.37
C PHE A 97 7.36 21.04 25.78
N ALA A 98 6.89 22.29 25.93
CA ALA A 98 6.36 22.77 27.21
C ALA A 98 5.20 21.90 27.70
N LYS A 99 4.34 21.45 26.78
CA LYS A 99 3.24 20.51 27.08
C LYS A 99 2.90 19.71 25.83
N VAL A 100 2.63 18.41 26.01
CA VAL A 100 2.18 17.52 24.94
C VAL A 100 0.83 16.92 25.33
N THR A 101 -0.22 17.26 24.56
CA THR A 101 -1.50 16.53 24.63
C THR A 101 -1.39 15.30 23.76
N VAL A 102 -1.61 14.12 24.34
CA VAL A 102 -1.51 12.82 23.63
C VAL A 102 -2.90 12.22 23.50
N PRO A 103 -3.62 12.44 22.39
CA PRO A 103 -4.90 11.78 22.15
C PRO A 103 -4.75 10.28 22.08
N GLU A 104 -5.77 9.55 22.49
CA GLU A 104 -5.83 8.10 22.29
C GLU A 104 -5.83 7.75 20.81
N GLN A 105 -5.24 6.62 20.45
CA GLN A 105 -5.34 6.08 19.09
C GLN A 105 -6.75 5.55 18.84
N SER A 106 -7.35 5.99 17.75
CA SER A 106 -8.67 5.51 17.33
C SER A 106 -8.61 4.17 16.58
N SER A 107 -7.42 3.74 16.19
CA SER A 107 -7.19 2.43 15.60
C SER A 107 -5.78 1.92 15.87
N VAL A 108 -5.62 0.61 15.86
CA VAL A 108 -4.32 -0.10 15.88
C VAL A 108 -4.29 -1.01 14.66
N LEU A 109 -3.24 -0.91 13.86
CA LEU A 109 -3.06 -1.68 12.63
C LEU A 109 -3.28 -3.18 12.89
N THR A 110 -4.14 -3.80 12.10
CA THR A 110 -4.57 -5.21 12.24
C THR A 110 -5.15 -5.61 13.61
N GLY A 111 -5.39 -4.65 14.48
CA GLY A 111 -5.89 -4.87 15.85
C GLY A 111 -7.36 -4.51 16.00
N TYR A 112 -7.65 -3.26 16.25
CA TYR A 112 -9.01 -2.77 16.52
C TYR A 112 -9.21 -1.34 16.00
N TYR A 113 -10.45 -0.89 16.00
CA TYR A 113 -10.85 0.51 15.83
C TYR A 113 -11.89 0.90 16.90
N THR A 114 -11.98 2.21 17.16
CA THR A 114 -12.99 2.81 18.02
C THR A 114 -14.00 3.60 17.20
N ASP A 115 -15.05 4.13 17.84
CA ASP A 115 -16.03 5.03 17.23
C ASP A 115 -15.43 6.33 16.68
N LYS A 116 -14.21 6.68 17.12
CA LYS A 116 -13.45 7.86 16.65
C LYS A 116 -12.71 7.65 15.34
N PHE A 117 -12.54 6.38 14.91
CA PHE A 117 -11.68 6.04 13.77
C PHE A 117 -12.13 6.72 12.47
N LEU A 118 -13.42 6.77 12.23
CA LEU A 118 -13.96 7.30 10.98
C LEU A 118 -14.03 8.83 10.92
N LYS A 119 -13.86 9.52 12.04
CA LYS A 119 -14.01 10.98 12.13
C LYS A 119 -13.19 11.79 11.12
N PRO A 120 -11.89 11.52 10.92
CA PRO A 120 -11.10 12.24 9.91
C PRO A 120 -11.62 12.02 8.48
N PHE A 121 -12.06 10.81 8.18
CA PHE A 121 -12.58 10.44 6.84
C PHE A 121 -13.95 11.05 6.59
N ASP A 122 -14.80 11.11 7.60
CA ASP A 122 -16.12 11.77 7.52
C ASP A 122 -15.97 13.27 7.35
N ALA A 123 -15.02 13.91 8.08
CA ALA A 123 -14.72 15.33 7.92
C ALA A 123 -14.25 15.65 6.48
N ILE A 124 -13.37 14.84 5.92
CA ILE A 124 -12.93 14.98 4.53
C ILE A 124 -14.11 14.74 3.57
N SER A 125 -14.89 13.69 3.79
CA SER A 125 -16.04 13.36 2.96
C SER A 125 -17.08 14.47 2.93
N ALA A 126 -17.28 15.17 4.05
CA ALA A 126 -18.27 16.25 4.17
C ALA A 126 -18.01 17.39 3.18
N ILE A 127 -16.75 17.67 2.86
CA ILE A 127 -16.36 18.80 1.97
C ILE A 127 -16.15 18.37 0.51
N VAL A 128 -16.13 17.08 0.22
CA VAL A 128 -15.96 16.58 -1.15
C VAL A 128 -17.32 16.33 -1.78
N THR A 129 -17.56 16.90 -2.96
CA THR A 129 -18.78 16.67 -3.74
C THR A 129 -18.70 15.29 -4.43
N ALA A 130 -19.68 14.45 -4.18
CA ALA A 130 -19.74 13.10 -4.77
C ALA A 130 -19.96 13.16 -6.29
N LYS A 131 -19.32 12.23 -7.01
CA LYS A 131 -19.63 11.92 -8.41
C LYS A 131 -20.59 10.73 -8.42
N THR A 132 -21.72 10.89 -9.08
CA THR A 132 -22.77 9.86 -9.08
C THR A 132 -22.46 8.78 -10.10
N PHE A 133 -22.03 7.62 -9.62
CA PHE A 133 -21.85 6.39 -10.39
C PHE A 133 -22.44 5.22 -9.63
N ASP A 134 -23.14 4.32 -10.32
CA ASP A 134 -23.66 3.12 -9.64
C ASP A 134 -22.52 2.16 -9.28
N ARG A 135 -21.54 2.00 -10.16
CA ARG A 135 -20.46 1.00 -10.05
C ARG A 135 -19.12 1.60 -10.46
N VAL A 136 -18.13 1.53 -9.58
CA VAL A 136 -16.78 2.07 -9.83
C VAL A 136 -15.75 0.97 -9.64
N TYR A 137 -14.91 0.75 -10.63
CA TYR A 137 -13.74 -0.12 -10.56
C TYR A 137 -12.47 0.73 -10.45
N LEU A 138 -11.79 0.67 -9.31
CA LEU A 138 -10.53 1.37 -9.07
C LEU A 138 -9.37 0.52 -9.59
N SER A 139 -8.95 0.78 -10.81
CA SER A 139 -7.87 0.05 -11.48
C SER A 139 -6.49 0.53 -11.05
N ARG A 140 -5.58 -0.41 -10.82
CA ARG A 140 -4.16 -0.15 -10.50
C ARG A 140 -3.23 -0.36 -11.70
N ARG A 141 -3.78 -0.61 -12.90
CA ARG A 141 -3.00 -0.94 -14.11
C ARG A 141 -1.98 0.10 -14.51
N LYS A 142 -2.26 1.36 -14.22
CA LYS A 142 -1.37 2.47 -14.60
C LYS A 142 -0.45 2.88 -13.45
N PHE A 143 -0.60 2.27 -12.29
CA PHE A 143 0.26 2.53 -11.15
C PHE A 143 1.69 2.04 -11.41
N LYS A 144 2.62 2.98 -11.48
CA LYS A 144 4.04 2.69 -11.69
C LYS A 144 4.72 2.40 -10.34
N SER A 145 4.35 1.33 -9.69
CA SER A 145 5.17 0.76 -8.62
C SER A 145 6.29 -0.07 -9.23
N GLY A 146 7.42 -0.21 -8.55
CA GLY A 146 8.47 -1.16 -8.98
C GLY A 146 8.03 -2.63 -8.95
N ILE A 147 6.74 -2.91 -8.73
CA ILE A 147 6.13 -4.24 -8.59
C ILE A 147 5.35 -4.55 -9.86
N ALA A 148 5.67 -5.68 -10.49
CA ALA A 148 4.93 -6.12 -11.67
C ALA A 148 3.57 -6.71 -11.24
N MET A 149 2.49 -6.03 -11.59
CA MET A 149 1.12 -6.55 -11.50
C MET A 149 0.69 -7.00 -12.89
N ILE A 150 0.44 -8.29 -13.07
CA ILE A 150 0.20 -8.91 -14.37
C ILE A 150 -1.17 -9.55 -14.34
N GLY A 151 -2.01 -9.26 -15.33
CA GLY A 151 -3.31 -9.90 -15.51
C GLY A 151 -4.50 -9.09 -15.01
N GLU A 152 -4.31 -7.97 -14.29
CA GLU A 152 -5.41 -7.09 -13.89
C GLU A 152 -6.21 -6.55 -15.09
N ASP A 153 -5.58 -6.47 -16.27
CA ASP A 153 -6.27 -6.04 -17.51
C ASP A 153 -7.44 -6.94 -17.89
N LYS A 154 -7.39 -8.23 -17.54
CA LYS A 154 -8.49 -9.17 -17.78
C LYS A 154 -9.65 -8.90 -16.83
N LEU A 155 -9.37 -8.67 -15.55
CA LEU A 155 -10.35 -8.32 -14.53
C LEU A 155 -11.01 -6.98 -14.85
N GLU A 156 -10.22 -5.95 -15.12
CA GLU A 156 -10.71 -4.63 -15.53
C GLU A 156 -11.66 -4.74 -16.73
N LYS A 157 -11.31 -5.55 -17.73
CA LYS A 157 -12.17 -5.79 -18.90
C LYS A 157 -13.51 -6.41 -18.51
N VAL A 158 -13.54 -7.37 -17.58
CA VAL A 158 -14.79 -7.96 -17.10
C VAL A 158 -15.64 -6.89 -16.43
N PHE A 159 -15.09 -6.12 -15.49
CA PHE A 159 -15.83 -5.06 -14.82
C PHE A 159 -16.35 -4.02 -15.82
N ALA A 160 -15.49 -3.51 -16.72
CA ALA A 160 -15.85 -2.53 -17.73
C ALA A 160 -16.99 -3.03 -18.64
N SER A 161 -16.91 -4.29 -19.13
CA SER A 161 -17.93 -4.86 -20.03
C SER A 161 -19.27 -5.13 -19.33
N ASN A 162 -19.31 -5.08 -17.99
CA ASN A 162 -20.50 -5.20 -17.17
C ASN A 162 -20.97 -3.85 -16.59
N GLY A 163 -20.58 -2.74 -17.21
CA GLY A 163 -21.11 -1.41 -16.90
C GLY A 163 -20.45 -0.73 -15.67
N TRP A 164 -19.28 -1.20 -15.25
CA TRP A 164 -18.52 -0.51 -14.21
C TRP A 164 -17.71 0.63 -14.82
N HIS A 165 -17.74 1.77 -14.17
CA HIS A 165 -16.89 2.90 -14.52
C HIS A 165 -15.45 2.67 -14.01
N VAL A 166 -14.51 2.56 -14.95
CA VAL A 166 -13.10 2.31 -14.62
C VAL A 166 -12.40 3.62 -14.30
N VAL A 167 -11.80 3.70 -13.12
CA VAL A 167 -11.05 4.85 -12.62
C VAL A 167 -9.62 4.42 -12.34
N TYR A 168 -8.67 5.29 -12.66
CA TYR A 168 -7.24 5.12 -12.33
C TYR A 168 -6.86 6.12 -11.24
N PRO A 169 -6.95 5.75 -9.94
CA PRO A 169 -6.78 6.69 -8.83
C PRO A 169 -5.45 7.42 -8.85
N GLU A 170 -4.38 6.75 -9.30
CA GLU A 170 -3.04 7.33 -9.38
C GLU A 170 -2.89 8.53 -10.31
N HIS A 171 -3.87 8.76 -11.18
CA HIS A 171 -3.90 9.90 -12.10
C HIS A 171 -4.80 11.06 -11.63
N LEU A 172 -5.43 10.91 -10.48
CA LEU A 172 -6.42 11.86 -9.98
C LEU A 172 -5.95 12.50 -8.66
N PRO A 173 -6.29 13.77 -8.43
CA PRO A 173 -6.19 14.37 -7.11
C PRO A 173 -7.00 13.57 -6.09
N LEU A 174 -6.60 13.57 -4.83
CA LEU A 174 -7.26 12.77 -3.79
C LEU A 174 -8.75 13.10 -3.65
N ALA A 175 -9.12 14.39 -3.68
CA ALA A 175 -10.52 14.80 -3.61
C ALA A 175 -11.38 14.17 -4.72
N GLU A 176 -10.82 14.00 -5.91
CA GLU A 176 -11.51 13.38 -7.03
C GLU A 176 -11.62 11.84 -6.84
N GLN A 177 -10.58 11.18 -6.32
CA GLN A 177 -10.64 9.78 -5.94
C GLN A 177 -11.76 9.53 -4.92
N ILE A 178 -11.83 10.37 -3.89
CA ILE A 178 -12.87 10.35 -2.86
C ILE A 178 -14.26 10.57 -3.48
N ALA A 179 -14.39 11.54 -4.39
CA ALA A 179 -15.66 11.86 -5.04
C ALA A 179 -16.26 10.65 -5.78
N TYR A 180 -15.43 9.84 -6.44
CA TYR A 180 -15.88 8.59 -7.09
C TYR A 180 -16.34 7.56 -6.08
N VAL A 181 -15.57 7.33 -5.02
CA VAL A 181 -15.89 6.30 -4.01
C VAL A 181 -17.13 6.69 -3.19
N LYS A 182 -17.21 7.96 -2.77
CA LYS A 182 -18.33 8.50 -2.00
C LYS A 182 -19.66 8.40 -2.76
N GLY A 183 -19.62 8.57 -4.08
CA GLY A 183 -20.82 8.58 -4.91
C GLY A 183 -21.25 7.22 -5.45
N ALA A 184 -20.42 6.17 -5.28
CA ALA A 184 -20.68 4.85 -5.80
C ALA A 184 -21.61 4.03 -4.89
N LYS A 185 -22.52 3.22 -5.48
CA LYS A 185 -23.25 2.19 -4.76
C LYS A 185 -22.43 0.91 -4.62
N LYS A 186 -21.53 0.67 -5.59
CA LYS A 186 -20.63 -0.49 -5.63
C LYS A 186 -19.24 -0.05 -6.00
N ILE A 187 -18.24 -0.50 -5.26
CA ILE A 187 -16.83 -0.29 -5.53
C ILE A 187 -16.14 -1.64 -5.69
N ALA A 188 -15.20 -1.73 -6.63
CA ALA A 188 -14.35 -2.90 -6.79
C ALA A 188 -12.91 -2.47 -7.06
N CYS A 189 -11.95 -3.24 -6.57
CA CYS A 189 -10.53 -2.99 -6.79
C CYS A 189 -9.68 -4.23 -6.50
N VAL A 190 -8.47 -4.24 -7.00
CA VAL A 190 -7.45 -5.19 -6.53
C VAL A 190 -6.92 -4.71 -5.17
N MET A 191 -6.76 -5.62 -4.23
CA MET A 191 -6.25 -5.38 -2.88
C MET A 191 -4.98 -4.53 -2.87
N GLY A 192 -4.89 -3.58 -1.95
CA GLY A 192 -3.77 -2.66 -1.73
C GLY A 192 -4.26 -1.26 -1.36
N SER A 193 -3.38 -0.27 -1.26
CA SER A 193 -3.72 1.08 -0.76
C SER A 193 -4.94 1.73 -1.43
N ALA A 194 -5.24 1.40 -2.69
CA ALA A 194 -6.44 1.89 -3.37
C ALA A 194 -7.74 1.30 -2.78
N SER A 195 -7.70 0.08 -2.23
CA SER A 195 -8.87 -0.49 -1.58
C SER A 195 -9.24 0.23 -0.28
N HIS A 196 -8.27 0.85 0.38
CA HIS A 196 -8.51 1.64 1.60
C HIS A 196 -9.29 2.94 1.34
N LEU A 197 -9.45 3.36 0.07
CA LEU A 197 -10.38 4.43 -0.28
C LEU A 197 -11.83 4.10 0.12
N ALA A 198 -12.15 2.84 0.37
CA ALA A 198 -13.40 2.42 0.98
C ALA A 198 -13.73 3.13 2.31
N LEU A 199 -12.72 3.71 2.99
CA LEU A 199 -12.92 4.61 4.14
C LEU A 199 -13.83 5.82 3.83
N PHE A 200 -13.97 6.20 2.58
CA PHE A 200 -14.81 7.32 2.14
C PHE A 200 -16.15 6.86 1.54
N ALA A 201 -16.41 5.56 1.46
CA ALA A 201 -17.67 5.03 0.97
C ALA A 201 -18.83 5.27 1.96
N GLY A 202 -20.04 5.27 1.47
CA GLY A 202 -21.24 5.29 2.29
C GLY A 202 -21.49 3.94 2.97
N LYS A 203 -22.20 3.95 4.12
CA LYS A 203 -22.69 2.73 4.76
C LYS A 203 -23.55 1.92 3.77
N GLY A 204 -23.36 0.60 3.76
CA GLY A 204 -24.07 -0.31 2.87
C GLY A 204 -23.59 -0.28 1.42
N THR A 205 -22.52 0.46 1.09
CA THR A 205 -21.88 0.35 -0.22
C THR A 205 -21.34 -1.07 -0.41
N GLU A 206 -21.64 -1.70 -1.56
CA GLU A 206 -21.04 -2.98 -1.92
C GLU A 206 -19.56 -2.80 -2.28
N SER A 207 -18.69 -3.49 -1.56
CA SER A 207 -17.23 -3.42 -1.74
C SER A 207 -16.66 -4.77 -2.17
N VAL A 208 -16.08 -4.84 -3.35
CA VAL A 208 -15.45 -6.06 -3.90
C VAL A 208 -13.94 -5.90 -3.90
N VAL A 209 -13.25 -6.67 -3.09
CA VAL A 209 -11.79 -6.70 -3.03
C VAL A 209 -11.28 -7.96 -3.72
N LEU A 210 -10.55 -7.76 -4.82
CA LEU A 210 -9.91 -8.83 -5.57
C LEU A 210 -8.56 -9.12 -4.93
N GLU A 211 -8.47 -10.26 -4.24
CA GLU A 211 -7.27 -10.65 -3.52
C GLU A 211 -6.16 -11.05 -4.50
N ARG A 212 -4.96 -10.58 -4.23
CA ARG A 212 -3.78 -10.78 -5.09
C ARG A 212 -2.75 -11.72 -4.48
N THR A 213 -2.99 -12.15 -3.24
CA THR A 213 -2.15 -13.09 -2.48
C THR A 213 -3.05 -14.10 -1.77
N GLU A 214 -2.46 -15.10 -1.16
CA GLU A 214 -3.16 -16.10 -0.33
C GLU A 214 -3.68 -15.52 0.99
N ASN A 215 -3.22 -14.32 1.37
CA ASN A 215 -3.58 -13.67 2.62
C ASN A 215 -4.61 -12.57 2.39
N ILE A 216 -5.69 -12.59 3.14
CA ILE A 216 -6.65 -11.49 3.24
C ILE A 216 -5.99 -10.33 4.00
N ASN A 217 -6.14 -9.14 3.48
CA ASN A 217 -5.66 -7.94 4.18
C ASN A 217 -6.57 -7.61 5.37
N ARG A 218 -6.07 -7.88 6.57
CA ARG A 218 -6.82 -7.67 7.83
C ARG A 218 -7.25 -6.22 8.02
N GLU A 219 -6.43 -5.28 7.58
CA GLU A 219 -6.75 -3.85 7.67
C GLU A 219 -7.96 -3.50 6.79
N GLN A 220 -8.05 -4.11 5.60
CA GLN A 220 -9.23 -3.95 4.74
C GLN A 220 -10.50 -4.52 5.39
N VAL A 221 -10.38 -5.62 6.11
CA VAL A 221 -11.52 -6.18 6.88
C VAL A 221 -11.99 -5.18 7.94
N LEU A 222 -11.07 -4.59 8.70
CA LEU A 222 -11.42 -3.58 9.71
C LEU A 222 -12.08 -2.34 9.08
N ILE A 223 -11.57 -1.87 7.93
CA ILE A 223 -12.15 -0.76 7.17
C ILE A 223 -13.61 -1.09 6.76
N ASN A 224 -13.81 -2.27 6.17
CA ASN A 224 -15.12 -2.69 5.70
C ASN A 224 -16.13 -2.80 6.86
N GLN A 225 -15.70 -3.33 8.01
CA GLN A 225 -16.50 -3.40 9.23
C GLN A 225 -16.80 -2.01 9.79
N ALA A 226 -15.78 -1.15 9.92
CA ALA A 226 -15.95 0.20 10.46
C ALA A 226 -16.94 1.03 9.63
N ARG A 227 -16.91 0.88 8.30
CA ARG A 227 -17.83 1.55 7.37
C ARG A 227 -19.17 0.83 7.20
N GLU A 228 -19.36 -0.34 7.81
CA GLU A 228 -20.55 -1.16 7.63
C GLU A 228 -20.87 -1.41 6.14
N LEU A 229 -19.83 -1.82 5.39
CA LEU A 229 -19.95 -2.12 3.97
C LEU A 229 -20.54 -3.53 3.77
N ASP A 230 -21.26 -3.73 2.66
CA ASP A 230 -21.55 -5.05 2.13
C ASP A 230 -20.36 -5.50 1.29
N TRP A 231 -19.56 -6.45 1.76
CA TRP A 231 -18.25 -6.67 1.17
C TRP A 231 -17.96 -8.12 0.80
N TYR A 232 -17.20 -8.26 -0.27
CA TYR A 232 -16.72 -9.54 -0.81
C TYR A 232 -15.19 -9.51 -0.91
N SER A 233 -14.55 -10.57 -0.40
CA SER A 233 -13.16 -10.87 -0.66
C SER A 233 -13.11 -12.00 -1.69
N VAL A 234 -12.65 -11.68 -2.89
CA VAL A 234 -12.70 -12.56 -4.05
C VAL A 234 -11.26 -12.92 -4.44
N ASP A 235 -10.91 -14.17 -4.36
CA ASP A 235 -9.58 -14.62 -4.82
C ASP A 235 -9.42 -14.37 -6.32
N ALA A 236 -8.40 -13.61 -6.69
CA ALA A 236 -7.98 -13.35 -8.07
C ALA A 236 -6.51 -13.75 -8.28
N ASN A 237 -5.93 -14.49 -7.33
CA ASN A 237 -4.53 -14.85 -7.28
C ASN A 237 -4.25 -16.10 -8.14
N LEU A 238 -3.43 -15.93 -9.17
CA LEU A 238 -2.93 -17.00 -10.04
C LEU A 238 -1.40 -17.16 -9.93
N ASN A 239 -0.81 -16.79 -8.79
CA ASN A 239 0.62 -16.85 -8.61
C ASN A 239 1.14 -18.30 -8.65
N TYR A 240 2.15 -18.56 -9.48
CA TYR A 240 2.80 -19.88 -9.59
C TYR A 240 3.88 -20.13 -8.53
N LEU A 241 4.32 -19.07 -7.86
CA LEU A 241 5.39 -19.12 -6.86
C LEU A 241 4.86 -18.46 -5.58
N PRO A 242 5.29 -18.91 -4.41
CA PRO A 242 4.86 -18.32 -3.15
C PRO A 242 5.19 -16.83 -3.11
N VAL A 243 4.15 -16.02 -3.02
CA VAL A 243 4.25 -14.58 -2.89
C VAL A 243 4.13 -14.26 -1.40
N GLY A 244 5.25 -14.36 -0.70
CA GLY A 244 5.28 -14.16 0.75
C GLY A 244 5.20 -12.71 1.20
N HIS A 245 5.12 -11.74 0.27
CA HIS A 245 5.15 -10.33 0.65
C HIS A 245 4.40 -9.45 -0.35
N GLU A 246 3.76 -8.40 0.14
CA GLU A 246 3.01 -7.41 -0.65
C GLU A 246 3.82 -6.72 -1.75
N PHE A 247 5.14 -6.77 -1.66
CA PHE A 247 6.08 -6.20 -2.63
C PHE A 247 6.56 -7.20 -3.70
N SER A 248 5.97 -8.38 -3.76
CA SER A 248 6.28 -9.37 -4.79
C SER A 248 5.54 -9.08 -6.09
N PRO A 249 6.08 -9.53 -7.24
CA PRO A 249 5.31 -9.56 -8.48
C PRO A 249 4.05 -10.40 -8.30
N MET A 250 2.95 -9.94 -8.86
CA MET A 250 1.64 -10.57 -8.74
C MET A 250 1.14 -11.02 -10.11
N LEU A 251 0.54 -12.20 -10.16
CA LEU A 251 -0.16 -12.73 -11.32
C LEU A 251 -1.64 -12.87 -10.98
N LEU A 252 -2.47 -12.15 -11.67
CA LEU A 252 -3.90 -12.05 -11.44
C LEU A 252 -4.69 -12.63 -12.60
N GLY A 253 -5.90 -13.05 -12.33
CA GLY A 253 -6.84 -13.49 -13.36
C GLY A 253 -8.18 -13.91 -12.81
N ILE A 254 -8.97 -14.55 -13.65
CA ILE A 254 -10.26 -15.10 -13.26
C ILE A 254 -10.00 -16.49 -12.67
N THR A 255 -10.05 -16.61 -11.36
CA THR A 255 -10.01 -17.87 -10.63
C THR A 255 -11.39 -18.49 -10.56
N ASP A 256 -11.53 -19.70 -10.02
CA ASP A 256 -12.85 -20.30 -9.74
C ASP A 256 -13.66 -19.43 -8.78
N SER A 257 -13.01 -18.80 -7.79
CA SER A 257 -13.65 -17.86 -6.87
C SER A 257 -14.17 -16.62 -7.59
N ALA A 258 -13.35 -16.02 -8.47
CA ALA A 258 -13.76 -14.88 -9.27
C ALA A 258 -14.89 -15.25 -10.26
N ALA A 259 -14.81 -16.41 -10.90
CA ALA A 259 -15.86 -16.91 -11.80
C ALA A 259 -17.17 -17.10 -11.06
N LYS A 260 -17.12 -17.75 -9.88
CA LYS A 260 -18.32 -17.91 -9.04
C LYS A 260 -18.93 -16.55 -8.66
N PHE A 261 -18.09 -15.60 -8.22
CA PHE A 261 -18.56 -14.25 -7.89
C PHE A 261 -19.23 -13.60 -9.10
N PHE A 262 -18.65 -13.70 -10.31
CA PHE A 262 -19.24 -13.13 -11.52
C PHE A 262 -20.57 -13.77 -11.86
N HIS A 263 -20.72 -15.09 -11.76
CA HIS A 263 -21.98 -15.79 -11.96
C HIS A 263 -23.06 -15.35 -10.97
N ASP A 264 -22.72 -15.35 -9.68
CA ASP A 264 -23.66 -14.99 -8.60
C ASP A 264 -24.18 -13.53 -8.77
N HIS A 265 -23.38 -12.67 -9.42
CA HIS A 265 -23.73 -11.26 -9.68
C HIS A 265 -24.21 -10.99 -11.12
N GLY A 266 -24.47 -12.04 -11.92
CA GLY A 266 -24.94 -11.91 -13.29
C GLY A 266 -23.98 -11.18 -14.23
N MET A 267 -22.68 -11.21 -13.93
CA MET A 267 -21.64 -10.57 -14.75
C MET A 267 -21.22 -11.50 -15.89
N ARG A 268 -21.10 -10.94 -17.09
CA ARG A 268 -20.63 -11.66 -18.27
C ARG A 268 -19.11 -11.67 -18.32
N PHE A 269 -18.49 -12.81 -18.60
CA PHE A 269 -17.06 -12.98 -18.81
C PHE A 269 -16.79 -14.16 -19.76
N ASP A 270 -15.55 -14.36 -20.18
CA ASP A 270 -15.15 -15.51 -21.01
C ASP A 270 -14.79 -16.69 -20.08
N GLU A 271 -15.62 -17.72 -20.05
CA GLU A 271 -15.41 -18.94 -19.26
C GLU A 271 -14.05 -19.62 -19.53
N ARG A 272 -13.55 -19.51 -20.76
CA ARG A 272 -12.25 -20.06 -21.13
C ARG A 272 -11.07 -19.34 -20.48
N ALA A 273 -11.34 -18.16 -19.89
CA ALA A 273 -10.33 -17.39 -19.16
C ALA A 273 -10.21 -17.83 -17.70
N VAL A 274 -11.08 -18.71 -17.21
CA VAL A 274 -11.01 -19.22 -15.83
C VAL A 274 -9.73 -20.04 -15.66
N ASN A 275 -8.94 -19.70 -14.64
CA ASN A 275 -7.64 -20.27 -14.34
C ASN A 275 -6.64 -20.27 -15.52
N TYR A 276 -6.95 -19.52 -16.59
CA TYR A 276 -6.08 -19.46 -17.76
C TYR A 276 -5.04 -18.35 -17.63
N VAL A 277 -3.79 -18.74 -17.77
CA VAL A 277 -2.64 -17.84 -17.85
C VAL A 277 -1.84 -18.13 -19.11
N SER A 278 -1.65 -17.11 -19.95
CA SER A 278 -0.82 -17.28 -21.15
C SER A 278 0.66 -17.48 -20.81
N ASP A 279 1.38 -18.24 -21.61
CA ASP A 279 2.84 -18.44 -21.46
C ASP A 279 3.61 -17.11 -21.36
N ARG A 280 3.15 -16.09 -22.08
CA ARG A 280 3.75 -14.75 -22.01
C ARG A 280 3.60 -14.13 -20.62
N ALA A 281 2.44 -14.29 -19.99
CA ALA A 281 2.18 -13.76 -18.65
C ALA A 281 3.00 -14.52 -17.61
N VAL A 282 3.05 -15.87 -17.69
CA VAL A 282 3.89 -16.70 -16.83
C VAL A 282 5.36 -16.31 -16.93
N ARG A 283 5.88 -16.17 -18.15
CA ARG A 283 7.29 -15.77 -18.36
C ARG A 283 7.57 -14.38 -17.79
N ARG A 284 6.63 -13.44 -17.96
CA ARG A 284 6.75 -12.08 -17.40
C ARG A 284 6.77 -12.11 -15.88
N PHE A 285 5.86 -12.88 -15.27
CA PHE A 285 5.78 -13.07 -13.83
C PHE A 285 7.08 -13.67 -13.28
N CYS A 286 7.52 -14.81 -13.82
CA CYS A 286 8.74 -15.47 -13.38
C CYS A 286 9.97 -14.57 -13.52
N ARG A 287 10.08 -13.82 -14.63
CA ARG A 287 11.19 -12.87 -14.81
C ARG A 287 11.18 -11.80 -13.75
N ALA A 288 10.03 -11.17 -13.49
CA ALA A 288 9.89 -10.14 -12.47
C ALA A 288 10.19 -10.69 -11.07
N PHE A 289 9.69 -11.90 -10.77
CA PHE A 289 9.93 -12.59 -9.51
C PHE A 289 11.42 -12.85 -9.28
N PHE A 290 12.09 -13.47 -10.23
CA PHE A 290 13.52 -13.76 -10.11
C PHE A 290 14.38 -12.50 -10.06
N THR A 291 14.05 -11.45 -10.82
CA THR A 291 14.75 -10.17 -10.74
C THR A 291 14.62 -9.55 -9.34
N ARG A 292 13.44 -9.65 -8.73
CA ARG A 292 13.18 -9.09 -7.40
C ARG A 292 13.94 -9.84 -6.31
N TYR A 293 13.93 -11.17 -6.37
CA TYR A 293 14.47 -12.01 -5.31
C TYR A 293 15.94 -12.39 -5.49
N SER A 294 16.51 -12.27 -6.68
CA SER A 294 17.95 -12.47 -6.89
C SER A 294 18.81 -11.41 -6.17
N SER A 295 18.24 -10.26 -5.89
CA SER A 295 18.94 -9.14 -5.23
C SER A 295 18.74 -9.08 -3.70
N ASN A 296 17.98 -9.99 -3.07
CA ASN A 296 17.52 -9.85 -1.69
C ASN A 296 18.02 -10.97 -0.76
N LYS A 297 18.11 -10.69 0.57
CA LYS A 297 18.51 -11.64 1.63
C LYS A 297 17.65 -12.93 1.72
N TYR A 298 16.47 -12.93 1.12
CA TYR A 298 15.52 -14.07 1.06
C TYR A 298 15.93 -15.17 0.07
N ASN A 299 17.12 -15.09 -0.51
CA ASN A 299 17.62 -15.97 -1.57
C ASN A 299 17.72 -17.45 -1.20
N ALA A 300 17.88 -17.82 0.08
CA ALA A 300 18.14 -19.21 0.44
C ALA A 300 16.95 -20.15 0.19
N GLN A 301 15.73 -19.72 0.46
CA GLN A 301 14.52 -20.53 0.26
C GLN A 301 14.10 -20.62 -1.22
N ILE A 302 14.38 -19.59 -2.02
CA ILE A 302 14.00 -19.50 -3.42
C ILE A 302 15.04 -20.20 -4.32
N ASN A 303 16.31 -20.21 -3.93
CA ASN A 303 17.40 -20.81 -4.68
C ASN A 303 17.23 -22.33 -4.94
N GLY A 304 16.51 -23.06 -4.07
CA GLY A 304 16.19 -24.47 -4.29
C GLY A 304 15.05 -24.71 -5.26
N VAL A 305 14.07 -23.80 -5.32
CA VAL A 305 12.83 -23.97 -6.09
C VAL A 305 12.93 -23.34 -7.49
N ALA A 306 13.63 -22.22 -7.60
CA ALA A 306 13.76 -21.46 -8.84
C ALA A 306 14.29 -22.27 -10.04
N PRO A 307 15.35 -23.08 -9.94
CA PRO A 307 15.85 -23.87 -11.07
C PRO A 307 14.87 -24.92 -11.58
N VAL A 308 14.10 -25.54 -10.67
CA VAL A 308 13.11 -26.56 -11.01
C VAL A 308 11.96 -25.96 -11.82
N TYR A 309 11.44 -24.81 -11.38
CA TYR A 309 10.38 -24.09 -12.09
C TYR A 309 10.87 -23.50 -13.42
N ALA A 310 12.06 -22.90 -13.45
CA ALA A 310 12.67 -22.39 -14.68
C ALA A 310 12.81 -23.49 -15.75
N LYS A 311 13.19 -24.70 -15.34
CA LYS A 311 13.29 -25.86 -16.22
C LYS A 311 11.91 -26.28 -16.75
N ARG A 312 10.89 -26.33 -15.89
CA ARG A 312 9.52 -26.75 -16.27
C ARG A 312 8.84 -25.81 -17.26
N ILE A 313 9.11 -24.53 -17.20
CA ILE A 313 8.48 -23.51 -18.07
C ILE A 313 9.35 -23.10 -19.27
N GLY A 314 10.41 -23.84 -19.57
CA GLY A 314 11.30 -23.58 -20.71
C GLY A 314 12.08 -22.25 -20.62
N LEU A 315 12.22 -21.68 -19.44
CA LEU A 315 12.95 -20.43 -19.17
C LEU A 315 14.45 -20.66 -18.95
N CYS A 316 14.91 -21.91 -19.11
CA CYS A 316 16.20 -22.39 -18.68
C CYS A 316 17.44 -21.65 -19.18
N CYS A 317 17.40 -21.05 -20.38
CA CYS A 317 18.63 -20.48 -20.93
C CYS A 317 18.88 -19.02 -20.52
N LYS A 318 17.83 -18.19 -20.42
CA LYS A 318 18.01 -16.74 -20.15
C LYS A 318 18.02 -16.38 -18.66
N THR A 319 17.22 -17.05 -17.84
CA THR A 319 17.16 -16.79 -16.39
C THR A 319 18.35 -17.40 -15.64
N ALA A 320 18.80 -18.58 -16.05
CA ALA A 320 20.05 -19.16 -15.53
C ALA A 320 21.25 -18.24 -15.86
N PHE A 321 21.26 -17.66 -17.05
CA PHE A 321 22.30 -16.72 -17.47
C PHE A 321 22.23 -15.39 -16.67
N LEU A 322 21.05 -14.88 -16.39
CA LEU A 322 20.87 -13.66 -15.57
C LEU A 322 21.27 -13.90 -14.10
N SER A 323 20.87 -15.04 -13.52
CA SER A 323 21.28 -15.39 -12.16
C SER A 323 22.78 -15.71 -12.07
N LEU A 324 23.36 -16.33 -13.12
CA LEU A 324 24.79 -16.53 -13.22
C LEU A 324 25.52 -15.20 -13.39
N ARG A 325 25.02 -14.29 -14.23
CA ARG A 325 25.57 -12.94 -14.39
C ARG A 325 25.55 -12.17 -13.08
N GLU A 326 24.48 -12.22 -12.30
CA GLU A 326 24.36 -11.53 -11.02
C GLU A 326 25.26 -12.16 -9.93
N ARG A 327 25.45 -13.48 -9.96
CA ARG A 327 26.45 -14.16 -9.11
C ARG A 327 27.88 -13.80 -9.48
N LEU A 328 28.13 -13.64 -10.76
CA LEU A 328 29.45 -13.30 -11.27
C LEU A 328 29.77 -11.82 -11.21
N PHE A 329 28.72 -10.97 -11.27
CA PHE A 329 28.85 -9.51 -11.32
C PHE A 329 27.84 -8.85 -10.38
N ARG A 330 28.21 -8.66 -9.13
CA ARG A 330 27.37 -8.03 -8.13
C ARG A 330 27.87 -6.61 -7.82
N LYS A 331 26.94 -5.65 -7.79
CA LYS A 331 27.23 -4.27 -7.39
C LYS A 331 26.35 -3.92 -6.19
N GLN A 332 26.95 -3.51 -5.09
CA GLN A 332 26.25 -3.07 -3.89
C GLN A 332 26.80 -1.69 -3.47
N THR A 333 26.01 -0.96 -2.69
CA THR A 333 26.44 0.28 -2.04
C THR A 333 26.39 0.05 -0.54
N ASP A 334 27.49 0.35 0.15
CA ASP A 334 27.62 0.24 1.58
C ASP A 334 28.24 1.56 2.09
N GLY A 335 27.41 2.43 2.62
CA GLY A 335 27.82 3.79 3.02
C GLY A 335 28.51 4.55 1.88
N ASP A 336 29.71 5.04 2.14
CA ASP A 336 30.54 5.78 1.18
C ASP A 336 31.21 4.91 0.11
N PHE A 337 30.95 3.61 0.10
CA PHE A 337 31.64 2.70 -0.79
C PHE A 337 30.71 2.04 -1.81
N ARG A 338 31.21 1.84 -3.02
CA ARG A 338 30.65 0.90 -4.00
C ARG A 338 31.42 -0.40 -3.93
N ILE A 339 30.73 -1.49 -3.72
CA ILE A 339 31.27 -2.84 -3.66
C ILE A 339 30.91 -3.54 -4.96
N PHE A 340 31.92 -4.04 -5.65
CA PHE A 340 31.76 -4.82 -6.87
C PHE A 340 32.26 -6.23 -6.60
N THR A 341 31.43 -7.23 -6.85
CA THR A 341 31.86 -8.63 -6.86
C THR A 341 31.92 -9.08 -8.31
N VAL A 342 33.06 -9.53 -8.75
CA VAL A 342 33.31 -10.02 -10.11
C VAL A 342 33.98 -11.38 -9.98
N PHE A 343 33.33 -12.44 -10.51
CA PHE A 343 33.83 -13.83 -10.43
C PHE A 343 34.20 -14.27 -9.00
N GLY A 344 33.42 -13.83 -7.98
CA GLY A 344 33.72 -14.15 -6.58
C GLY A 344 34.71 -13.21 -5.89
N PHE A 345 35.46 -12.40 -6.62
CA PHE A 345 36.38 -11.41 -6.06
C PHE A 345 35.64 -10.11 -5.75
N THR A 346 35.83 -9.59 -4.55
CA THR A 346 35.14 -8.37 -4.09
C THR A 346 36.09 -7.18 -4.09
N PHE A 347 35.72 -6.15 -4.83
CA PHE A 347 36.44 -4.88 -4.92
C PHE A 347 35.63 -3.77 -4.24
N ARG A 348 36.29 -2.97 -3.43
CA ARG A 348 35.69 -1.82 -2.72
C ARG A 348 36.23 -0.52 -3.26
N LYS A 349 35.35 0.36 -3.75
CA LYS A 349 35.75 1.67 -4.27
C LYS A 349 34.99 2.75 -3.53
N ARG A 350 35.69 3.74 -2.99
CA ARG A 350 35.09 4.90 -2.34
C ARG A 350 34.35 5.77 -3.37
N ARG A 351 33.17 6.24 -3.03
CA ARG A 351 32.43 7.20 -3.86
C ARG A 351 33.21 8.52 -3.86
N LYS A 352 33.43 9.10 -5.03
CA LYS A 352 33.83 10.50 -5.08
C LYS A 352 32.62 11.32 -4.66
N ARG A 353 32.81 12.19 -3.69
CA ARG A 353 31.83 13.22 -3.33
C ARG A 353 31.65 14.18 -4.49
#